data_f4838a3cd37c8d5ad0a8bdffb482f90e
#
_entry.id   f4838a3cd37c8d5ad0a8bdffb482f90e
#
_cell.length_a   1.000
_cell.length_b   1.000
_cell.length_c   1.000
_cell.angle_alpha   90.00
_cell.angle_beta   90.00
_cell.angle_gamma   90.00
#
_symmetry.space_group_name_H-M   'P 1'
#
loop_
_entity.id
_entity.type
_entity.pdbx_description
1 polymer ?
#
loop_
_entity_poly.entity_id
_entity_poly.type
_entity_poly.pdbx_seq_one_letter_code
_entity_poly.pdbx_strand_id
1 'polypeptide(L)'
;LVGSEMCIRDRPLTTQEQKKRSRANWWYYNWGIVAVAAMVIVGVAYVAHGLLTTVDPDYTVAVVTAEALPDEAVQRLQTALADYAEDANGDGAVVVQVNNYTWSADAALTDMNGQMAGATQMNTDLANGESKIWILDDPEGFEQAYGALSEKLGADWQAKLIPWSSRPALSGLELGSYNTAADGSQTVDIQSRFAGYSVAVFDASDALWQALNS
;
A
#
# COMPACT_ATOMS: atom_id res chain seq x y z
N LEU A 1 66.32 58.35 18.26
CA LEU A 1 66.59 57.58 17.03
C LEU A 1 65.52 56.52 16.83
N VAL A 2 64.86 56.76 15.73
CA VAL A 2 64.15 55.78 14.92
C VAL A 2 62.74 55.48 15.36
N GLY A 3 61.82 56.33 14.97
CA GLY A 3 60.44 55.95 14.74
C GLY A 3 60.37 55.28 13.37
N SER A 4 60.05 54.03 13.33
CA SER A 4 59.64 53.31 12.08
C SER A 4 58.14 53.40 11.99
N GLU A 5 57.67 54.37 11.27
CA GLU A 5 56.30 54.59 10.84
C GLU A 5 55.85 53.39 10.02
N MET A 6 55.11 52.52 10.66
CA MET A 6 54.40 51.43 9.90
C MET A 6 53.12 52.07 9.37
N CYS A 7 53.26 52.84 8.28
CA CYS A 7 52.11 53.24 7.48
C CYS A 7 51.49 52.02 6.86
N ILE A 8 50.56 51.41 7.56
CA ILE A 8 49.61 50.51 6.94
C ILE A 8 48.79 51.38 6.01
N ARG A 9 49.15 51.36 4.73
CA ARG A 9 48.43 52.03 3.66
C ARG A 9 47.07 51.32 3.54
N ASP A 10 46.06 51.89 4.19
CA ASP A 10 44.68 51.50 4.04
C ASP A 10 44.26 51.72 2.57
N ARG A 11 44.50 50.70 1.77
CA ARG A 11 44.00 50.70 0.38
C ARG A 11 42.49 50.59 0.47
N PRO A 12 41.70 51.57 -0.06
CA PRO A 12 40.26 51.46 -0.09
C PRO A 12 39.87 50.20 -0.86
N LEU A 13 39.12 49.31 -0.20
CA LEU A 13 38.64 48.06 -0.81
C LEU A 13 37.79 48.39 -2.03
N THR A 14 38.03 47.70 -3.11
CA THR A 14 37.20 47.83 -4.32
C THR A 14 35.76 47.42 -4.02
N THR A 15 34.80 47.94 -4.75
CA THR A 15 33.36 47.61 -4.56
C THR A 15 33.10 46.10 -4.59
N GLN A 16 33.88 45.36 -5.36
CA GLN A 16 33.82 43.91 -5.45
C GLN A 16 34.33 43.23 -4.17
N GLU A 17 35.43 43.69 -3.63
CA GLU A 17 36.00 43.16 -2.37
C GLU A 17 35.11 43.44 -1.17
N GLN A 18 34.48 44.62 -1.13
CA GLN A 18 33.49 44.95 -0.11
C GLN A 18 32.28 44.04 -0.16
N LYS A 19 31.71 43.76 -1.37
CA LYS A 19 30.60 42.80 -1.58
C LYS A 19 30.99 41.40 -1.19
N LYS A 20 32.22 40.98 -1.48
CA LYS A 20 32.71 39.62 -1.13
C LYS A 20 32.86 39.46 0.38
N ARG A 21 33.42 40.45 1.09
CA ARG A 21 33.52 40.46 2.55
C ARG A 21 32.15 40.52 3.22
N SER A 22 31.23 41.35 2.72
CA SER A 22 29.87 41.45 3.26
C SER A 22 29.12 40.11 3.13
N ARG A 23 29.24 39.43 1.97
CA ARG A 23 28.64 38.09 1.79
C ARG A 23 29.25 37.04 2.71
N ALA A 24 30.59 37.04 2.87
CA ALA A 24 31.28 36.10 3.75
C ALA A 24 30.87 36.32 5.22
N ASN A 25 30.77 37.58 5.64
CA ASN A 25 30.36 37.94 6.99
C ASN A 25 28.88 37.60 7.24
N TRP A 26 27.98 37.90 6.28
CA TRP A 26 26.57 37.50 6.35
C TRP A 26 26.42 36.01 6.47
N TRP A 27 27.16 35.24 5.64
CA TRP A 27 27.14 33.78 5.65
C TRP A 27 27.60 33.18 6.97
N TYR A 28 28.68 33.76 7.55
CA TYR A 28 29.21 33.32 8.83
C TYR A 28 28.20 33.46 9.98
N TYR A 29 27.46 34.58 10.02
CA TYR A 29 26.47 34.84 11.08
C TYR A 29 25.12 34.17 10.83
N ASN A 30 24.75 33.93 9.58
CA ASN A 30 23.41 33.42 9.25
C ASN A 30 23.41 31.96 8.77
N TRP A 31 24.56 31.33 8.67
CA TRP A 31 24.66 29.93 8.20
C TRP A 31 23.74 28.98 8.99
N GLY A 32 23.65 29.13 10.33
CA GLY A 32 22.78 28.33 11.17
C GLY A 32 21.29 28.49 10.81
N ILE A 33 20.87 29.75 10.56
CA ILE A 33 19.49 30.04 10.14
C ILE A 33 19.23 29.47 8.75
N VAL A 34 20.18 29.59 7.84
CA VAL A 34 20.08 29.02 6.49
C VAL A 34 20.01 27.49 6.54
N ALA A 35 20.80 26.86 7.40
CA ALA A 35 20.77 25.40 7.57
C ALA A 35 19.41 24.91 8.11
N VAL A 36 18.86 25.61 9.12
CA VAL A 36 17.53 25.29 9.66
C VAL A 36 16.45 25.52 8.60
N ALA A 37 16.49 26.62 7.86
CA ALA A 37 15.54 26.91 6.79
C ALA A 37 15.60 25.84 5.67
N ALA A 38 16.81 25.43 5.28
CA ALA A 38 16.99 24.35 4.30
C ALA A 38 16.41 23.01 4.80
N MET A 39 16.62 22.69 6.07
CA MET A 39 16.08 21.47 6.69
C MET A 39 14.54 21.49 6.70
N VAL A 40 13.93 22.62 7.04
CA VAL A 40 12.47 22.80 7.00
C VAL A 40 11.93 22.66 5.58
N ILE A 41 12.59 23.26 4.58
CA ILE A 41 12.17 23.15 3.17
C ILE A 41 12.24 21.70 2.70
N VAL A 42 13.32 20.98 3.01
CA VAL A 42 13.46 19.57 2.68
C VAL A 42 12.39 18.73 3.38
N GLY A 43 12.11 19.00 4.66
CA GLY A 43 11.04 18.32 5.40
C GLY A 43 9.66 18.55 4.79
N VAL A 44 9.34 19.80 4.46
CA VAL A 44 8.06 20.13 3.80
C VAL A 44 7.98 19.49 2.41
N ALA A 45 9.06 19.53 1.63
CA ALA A 45 9.10 18.89 0.31
C ALA A 45 8.93 17.37 0.41
N TYR A 46 9.52 16.72 1.41
CA TYR A 46 9.37 15.29 1.66
C TYR A 46 7.91 14.92 2.00
N VAL A 47 7.29 15.68 2.93
CA VAL A 47 5.88 15.48 3.28
C VAL A 47 4.96 15.74 2.09
N ALA A 48 5.18 16.84 1.37
CA ALA A 48 4.39 17.15 0.17
C ALA A 48 4.55 16.08 -0.92
N HIS A 49 5.76 15.59 -1.13
CA HIS A 49 5.99 14.48 -2.06
C HIS A 49 5.22 13.23 -1.62
N GLY A 50 5.27 12.87 -0.33
CA GLY A 50 4.50 11.73 0.20
C GLY A 50 3.00 11.88 -0.05
N LEU A 51 2.44 13.06 0.24
CA LEU A 51 1.00 13.32 0.03
C LEU A 51 0.60 13.32 -1.45
N LEU A 52 1.47 13.78 -2.35
CA LEU A 52 1.20 13.84 -3.80
C LEU A 52 1.45 12.51 -4.51
N THR A 53 2.20 11.60 -3.91
CA THR A 53 2.52 10.28 -4.49
C THR A 53 1.71 9.15 -3.87
N THR A 54 0.93 9.41 -2.82
CA THR A 54 -0.02 8.44 -2.29
C THR A 54 -1.19 8.40 -3.27
N VAL A 55 -1.30 7.33 -4.02
CA VAL A 55 -2.46 7.06 -4.86
C VAL A 55 -3.50 6.40 -3.96
N ASP A 56 -4.66 7.04 -3.81
CA ASP A 56 -5.76 6.44 -3.08
C ASP A 56 -6.41 5.36 -3.96
N PRO A 57 -6.55 4.12 -3.48
CA PRO A 57 -7.15 3.07 -4.27
C PRO A 57 -8.64 3.35 -4.50
N ASP A 58 -9.12 3.09 -5.73
CA ASP A 58 -10.54 3.16 -6.07
C ASP A 58 -11.34 2.05 -5.40
N TYR A 59 -10.71 0.87 -5.33
CA TYR A 59 -11.32 -0.33 -4.76
C TYR A 59 -10.32 -1.07 -3.89
N THR A 60 -10.83 -1.64 -2.80
CA THR A 60 -10.04 -2.49 -1.90
C THR A 60 -10.68 -3.86 -1.79
N VAL A 61 -9.88 -4.88 -2.06
CA VAL A 61 -10.26 -6.29 -2.01
C VAL A 61 -9.42 -7.00 -0.95
N ALA A 62 -10.04 -7.71 -0.03
CA ALA A 62 -9.35 -8.51 0.97
C ALA A 62 -9.19 -9.94 0.48
N VAL A 63 -8.01 -10.52 0.68
CA VAL A 63 -7.73 -11.93 0.47
C VAL A 63 -7.25 -12.51 1.78
N VAL A 64 -7.93 -13.54 2.28
CA VAL A 64 -7.61 -14.22 3.55
C VAL A 64 -7.25 -15.66 3.23
N THR A 65 -6.02 -16.03 3.51
CA THR A 65 -5.48 -17.36 3.20
C THR A 65 -4.62 -17.91 4.33
N ALA A 66 -4.62 -19.23 4.50
CA ALA A 66 -3.78 -19.90 5.49
C ALA A 66 -2.28 -19.69 5.23
N GLU A 67 -1.88 -19.68 3.97
CA GLU A 67 -0.53 -19.36 3.52
C GLU A 67 -0.51 -18.03 2.80
N ALA A 68 0.40 -17.13 3.18
CA ALA A 68 0.57 -15.85 2.52
C ALA A 68 0.71 -15.99 1.00
N LEU A 69 -0.01 -15.17 0.24
CA LEU A 69 0.24 -15.04 -1.19
C LEU A 69 1.55 -14.27 -1.39
N PRO A 70 2.41 -14.71 -2.29
CA PRO A 70 3.56 -13.92 -2.70
C PRO A 70 3.15 -12.58 -3.30
N ASP A 71 3.98 -11.57 -3.12
CA ASP A 71 3.73 -10.21 -3.64
C ASP A 71 3.46 -10.21 -5.15
N GLU A 72 4.12 -11.09 -5.89
CA GLU A 72 3.89 -11.25 -7.33
C GLU A 72 2.46 -11.71 -7.64
N ALA A 73 1.92 -12.64 -6.86
CA ALA A 73 0.55 -13.11 -7.03
C ALA A 73 -0.46 -12.02 -6.67
N VAL A 74 -0.19 -11.25 -5.61
CA VAL A 74 -1.01 -10.10 -5.21
C VAL A 74 -1.04 -9.04 -6.31
N GLN A 75 0.12 -8.67 -6.87
CA GLN A 75 0.22 -7.68 -7.95
C GLN A 75 -0.51 -8.13 -9.22
N ARG A 76 -0.42 -9.41 -9.57
CA ARG A 76 -1.14 -9.97 -10.74
C ARG A 76 -2.65 -9.92 -10.52
N LEU A 77 -3.11 -10.25 -9.31
CA LEU A 77 -4.52 -10.14 -8.97
C LEU A 77 -5.01 -8.68 -9.02
N GLN A 78 -4.23 -7.74 -8.48
CA GLN A 78 -4.52 -6.31 -8.57
C GLN A 78 -4.66 -5.85 -10.02
N THR A 79 -3.69 -6.22 -10.86
CA THR A 79 -3.69 -5.85 -12.28
C THR A 79 -4.90 -6.44 -13.01
N ALA A 80 -5.19 -7.73 -12.78
CA ALA A 80 -6.30 -8.40 -13.44
C ALA A 80 -7.67 -7.85 -12.99
N LEU A 81 -7.80 -7.44 -11.73
CA LEU A 81 -9.03 -6.81 -11.23
C LEU A 81 -9.18 -5.37 -11.74
N ALA A 82 -8.07 -4.66 -11.95
CA ALA A 82 -8.10 -3.29 -12.49
C ALA A 82 -8.67 -3.24 -13.92
N ASP A 83 -8.58 -4.32 -14.70
CA ASP A 83 -9.20 -4.42 -16.04
C ASP A 83 -10.74 -4.35 -15.99
N TYR A 84 -11.33 -4.63 -14.84
CA TYR A 84 -12.78 -4.55 -14.59
C TYR A 84 -13.20 -3.31 -13.81
N ALA A 85 -12.23 -2.54 -13.31
CA ALA A 85 -12.47 -1.38 -12.46
C ALA A 85 -12.60 -0.09 -13.28
N GLU A 86 -13.30 0.87 -12.72
CA GLU A 86 -13.38 2.24 -13.25
C GLU A 86 -12.72 3.21 -12.25
N ASP A 87 -12.24 4.34 -12.72
CA ASP A 87 -11.72 5.43 -11.89
C ASP A 87 -12.88 6.01 -11.04
N ALA A 88 -12.98 5.55 -9.80
CA ALA A 88 -14.06 5.94 -8.89
C ALA A 88 -13.74 7.23 -8.13
N ASN A 89 -12.46 7.54 -7.90
CA ASN A 89 -12.01 8.73 -7.18
C ASN A 89 -11.77 9.94 -8.09
N GLY A 90 -11.69 9.74 -9.42
CA GLY A 90 -11.53 10.80 -10.43
C GLY A 90 -10.12 11.38 -10.51
N ASP A 91 -9.11 10.64 -10.07
CA ASP A 91 -7.70 11.06 -10.12
C ASP A 91 -7.02 10.76 -11.47
N GLY A 92 -7.70 10.04 -12.36
CA GLY A 92 -7.22 9.67 -13.69
C GLY A 92 -6.41 8.37 -13.72
N ALA A 93 -6.32 7.65 -12.61
CA ALA A 93 -5.73 6.32 -12.52
C ALA A 93 -6.77 5.32 -12.00
N VAL A 94 -6.71 4.08 -12.44
CA VAL A 94 -7.54 2.99 -11.90
C VAL A 94 -6.66 2.13 -11.02
N VAL A 95 -6.93 2.12 -9.72
CA VAL A 95 -6.14 1.38 -8.74
C VAL A 95 -7.01 0.47 -7.90
N VAL A 96 -6.76 -0.82 -8.01
CA VAL A 96 -7.35 -1.83 -7.13
C VAL A 96 -6.29 -2.28 -6.14
N GLN A 97 -6.53 -2.05 -4.86
CA GLN A 97 -5.66 -2.52 -3.79
C GLN A 97 -6.14 -3.89 -3.31
N VAL A 98 -5.21 -4.85 -3.22
CA VAL A 98 -5.48 -6.16 -2.62
C VAL A 98 -4.77 -6.25 -1.28
N ASN A 99 -5.56 -6.33 -0.21
CA ASN A 99 -5.07 -6.56 1.14
C ASN A 99 -4.93 -8.07 1.36
N ASN A 100 -3.70 -8.53 1.51
CA ASN A 100 -3.38 -9.95 1.69
C ASN A 100 -3.21 -10.26 3.19
N TYR A 101 -4.16 -10.98 3.76
CA TYR A 101 -4.18 -11.38 5.16
C TYR A 101 -3.85 -12.86 5.29
N THR A 102 -2.85 -13.16 6.10
CA THR A 102 -2.52 -14.55 6.46
C THR A 102 -3.25 -14.91 7.74
N TRP A 103 -4.19 -15.82 7.62
CA TRP A 103 -4.95 -16.32 8.76
C TRP A 103 -5.44 -17.75 8.50
N SER A 104 -5.42 -18.57 9.54
CA SER A 104 -5.99 -19.93 9.53
C SER A 104 -6.56 -20.28 10.89
N ALA A 105 -7.65 -21.02 10.91
CA ALA A 105 -8.17 -21.64 12.14
C ALA A 105 -7.21 -22.70 12.68
N ASP A 106 -6.38 -23.32 11.83
CA ASP A 106 -5.36 -24.29 12.22
C ASP A 106 -4.04 -23.57 12.51
N ALA A 107 -3.70 -23.42 13.79
CA ALA A 107 -2.47 -22.77 14.25
C ALA A 107 -1.18 -23.48 13.77
N ALA A 108 -1.27 -24.72 13.31
CA ALA A 108 -0.11 -25.45 12.77
C ALA A 108 0.29 -24.99 11.37
N LEU A 109 -0.60 -24.30 10.66
CA LEU A 109 -0.37 -23.87 9.28
C LEU A 109 0.19 -22.44 9.16
N THR A 110 0.25 -21.69 10.28
CA THR A 110 0.60 -20.26 10.21
C THR A 110 1.70 -19.88 11.19
N ASP A 111 2.62 -19.02 10.78
CA ASP A 111 3.57 -18.37 11.70
C ASP A 111 2.82 -17.44 12.68
N MET A 112 3.04 -17.65 13.98
CA MET A 112 2.31 -16.95 15.04
C MET A 112 2.47 -15.42 14.99
N ASN A 113 3.64 -14.93 14.59
CA ASN A 113 3.89 -13.49 14.48
C ASN A 113 3.19 -12.89 13.27
N GLY A 114 3.21 -13.57 12.13
CA GLY A 114 2.50 -13.17 10.91
C GLY A 114 0.98 -13.16 11.13
N GLN A 115 0.47 -14.17 11.84
CA GLN A 115 -0.95 -14.27 12.17
C GLN A 115 -1.43 -13.11 13.06
N MET A 116 -0.66 -12.72 14.08
CA MET A 116 -1.03 -11.58 14.95
C MET A 116 -1.05 -10.25 14.18
N ALA A 117 -0.07 -10.01 13.32
CA ALA A 117 -0.02 -8.79 12.51
C ALA A 117 -1.17 -8.75 11.51
N GLY A 118 -1.40 -9.85 10.78
CA GLY A 118 -2.49 -9.99 9.83
C GLY A 118 -3.87 -9.84 10.49
N ALA A 119 -4.09 -10.47 11.65
CA ALA A 119 -5.34 -10.36 12.40
C ALA A 119 -5.64 -8.92 12.84
N THR A 120 -4.63 -8.16 13.26
CA THR A 120 -4.82 -6.76 13.67
C THR A 120 -5.22 -5.88 12.49
N GLN A 121 -4.56 -6.03 11.35
CA GLN A 121 -4.88 -5.28 10.12
C GLN A 121 -6.25 -5.67 9.60
N MET A 122 -6.56 -6.96 9.55
CA MET A 122 -7.85 -7.48 9.11
C MET A 122 -9.01 -7.00 9.98
N ASN A 123 -8.84 -6.96 11.32
CA ASN A 123 -9.84 -6.40 12.23
C ASN A 123 -10.09 -4.90 11.96
N THR A 124 -9.05 -4.16 11.63
CA THR A 124 -9.16 -2.74 11.28
C THR A 124 -9.93 -2.56 9.97
N ASP A 125 -9.62 -3.36 8.96
CA ASP A 125 -10.33 -3.36 7.68
C ASP A 125 -11.81 -3.72 7.86
N LEU A 126 -12.11 -4.78 8.61
CA LEU A 126 -13.49 -5.18 8.94
C LEU A 126 -14.27 -4.07 9.66
N ALA A 127 -13.64 -3.41 10.64
CA ALA A 127 -14.25 -2.34 11.41
C ALA A 127 -14.49 -1.08 10.58
N ASN A 128 -13.55 -0.70 9.73
CA ASN A 128 -13.63 0.45 8.84
C ASN A 128 -14.50 0.18 7.60
N GLY A 129 -14.66 -1.09 7.22
CA GLY A 129 -15.34 -1.50 6.00
C GLY A 129 -14.62 -1.03 4.74
N GLU A 130 -13.29 -1.04 4.76
CA GLU A 130 -12.45 -0.63 3.63
C GLU A 130 -12.60 -1.59 2.46
N SER A 131 -12.47 -2.90 2.73
CA SER A 131 -12.65 -3.93 1.72
C SER A 131 -14.13 -4.30 1.57
N LYS A 132 -14.65 -4.22 0.35
CA LYS A 132 -16.03 -4.60 0.03
C LYS A 132 -16.16 -6.03 -0.48
N ILE A 133 -15.09 -6.57 -1.05
CA ILE A 133 -14.99 -7.90 -1.61
C ILE A 133 -13.96 -8.68 -0.80
N TRP A 134 -14.34 -9.83 -0.28
CA TRP A 134 -13.51 -10.70 0.53
C TRP A 134 -13.36 -12.06 -0.13
N ILE A 135 -12.14 -12.48 -0.40
CA ILE A 135 -11.78 -13.76 -0.99
C ILE A 135 -11.22 -14.64 0.14
N LEU A 136 -11.88 -15.73 0.44
CA LEU A 136 -11.63 -16.56 1.61
C LEU A 136 -11.31 -18.00 1.19
N ASP A 137 -10.23 -18.58 1.70
CA ASP A 137 -9.95 -20.02 1.55
C ASP A 137 -10.75 -20.88 2.54
N ASP A 138 -10.96 -20.39 3.77
CA ASP A 138 -11.75 -21.04 4.81
C ASP A 138 -12.81 -20.08 5.38
N PRO A 139 -13.95 -19.92 4.71
CA PRO A 139 -15.02 -19.02 5.18
C PRO A 139 -15.68 -19.48 6.49
N GLU A 140 -15.72 -20.80 6.77
CA GLU A 140 -16.32 -21.30 8.01
C GLU A 140 -15.45 -21.00 9.22
N GLY A 141 -14.15 -21.24 9.13
CA GLY A 141 -13.20 -20.89 10.16
C GLY A 141 -13.14 -19.38 10.37
N PHE A 142 -13.15 -18.60 9.30
CA PHE A 142 -13.21 -17.14 9.36
C PHE A 142 -14.45 -16.64 10.10
N GLU A 143 -15.63 -17.17 9.79
CA GLU A 143 -16.87 -16.82 10.50
C GLU A 143 -16.81 -17.20 11.98
N GLN A 144 -16.30 -18.40 12.29
CA GLN A 144 -16.18 -18.84 13.68
C GLN A 144 -15.29 -17.93 14.51
N ALA A 145 -14.23 -17.38 13.91
CA ALA A 145 -13.28 -16.52 14.61
C ALA A 145 -13.74 -15.06 14.72
N TYR A 146 -14.37 -14.54 13.69
CA TYR A 146 -14.66 -13.09 13.56
C TYR A 146 -16.15 -12.76 13.56
N GLY A 147 -17.04 -13.71 13.21
CA GLY A 147 -18.48 -13.45 13.09
C GLY A 147 -18.85 -12.46 11.99
N ALA A 148 -17.89 -12.11 11.13
CA ALA A 148 -18.04 -11.01 10.20
C ALA A 148 -18.99 -11.32 9.04
N LEU A 149 -19.05 -12.59 8.61
CA LEU A 149 -19.93 -13.00 7.50
C LEU A 149 -21.39 -12.91 7.91
N SER A 150 -21.73 -13.44 9.09
CA SER A 150 -23.11 -13.33 9.61
C SER A 150 -23.49 -11.91 9.95
N GLU A 151 -22.55 -11.09 10.43
CA GLU A 151 -22.79 -9.66 10.72
C GLU A 151 -23.11 -8.87 9.43
N LYS A 152 -22.30 -9.05 8.39
CA LYS A 152 -22.40 -8.28 7.14
C LYS A 152 -23.41 -8.85 6.14
N LEU A 153 -23.50 -10.18 6.04
CA LEU A 153 -24.36 -10.87 5.08
C LEU A 153 -25.67 -11.37 5.67
N GLY A 154 -25.74 -11.52 7.01
CA GLY A 154 -26.90 -12.04 7.73
C GLY A 154 -26.78 -13.53 8.02
N ALA A 155 -27.77 -14.10 8.72
CA ALA A 155 -27.75 -15.47 9.22
C ALA A 155 -27.65 -16.54 8.11
N ASP A 156 -28.00 -16.20 6.90
CA ASP A 156 -27.95 -17.05 5.70
C ASP A 156 -26.67 -16.83 4.85
N TRP A 157 -25.58 -16.35 5.48
CA TRP A 157 -24.33 -15.99 4.83
C TRP A 157 -23.74 -17.09 3.95
N GLN A 158 -23.88 -18.39 4.34
CA GLN A 158 -23.38 -19.51 3.53
C GLN A 158 -24.02 -19.56 2.12
N ALA A 159 -25.32 -19.22 2.05
CA ALA A 159 -26.02 -19.18 0.77
C ALA A 159 -25.64 -17.95 -0.10
N LYS A 160 -25.00 -16.96 0.52
CA LYS A 160 -24.50 -15.74 -0.15
C LYS A 160 -23.05 -15.79 -0.53
N LEU A 161 -22.33 -16.83 -0.11
CA LEU A 161 -20.97 -17.07 -0.59
C LEU A 161 -21.00 -17.48 -2.05
N ILE A 162 -20.08 -16.93 -2.80
CA ILE A 162 -19.95 -17.15 -4.24
C ILE A 162 -18.66 -17.94 -4.47
N PRO A 163 -18.72 -19.20 -4.91
CA PRO A 163 -17.50 -19.91 -5.27
C PRO A 163 -16.76 -19.17 -6.39
N TRP A 164 -15.45 -18.98 -6.24
CA TRP A 164 -14.62 -18.32 -7.24
C TRP A 164 -14.82 -18.87 -8.65
N SER A 165 -14.83 -20.19 -8.76
CA SER A 165 -15.00 -20.91 -10.03
C SER A 165 -16.38 -20.76 -10.67
N SER A 166 -17.38 -20.27 -9.92
CA SER A 166 -18.76 -20.12 -10.42
C SER A 166 -18.96 -18.85 -11.25
N ARG A 167 -18.02 -17.92 -11.21
CA ARG A 167 -18.08 -16.65 -11.94
C ARG A 167 -17.10 -16.65 -13.10
N PRO A 168 -17.59 -16.52 -14.35
CA PRO A 168 -16.71 -16.52 -15.54
C PRO A 168 -15.67 -15.41 -15.51
N ALA A 169 -16.00 -14.21 -15.01
CA ALA A 169 -15.05 -13.10 -14.89
C ALA A 169 -13.90 -13.45 -13.94
N LEU A 170 -14.18 -14.05 -12.77
CA LEU A 170 -13.16 -14.45 -11.81
C LEU A 170 -12.34 -15.65 -12.29
N SER A 171 -13.02 -16.69 -12.79
CA SER A 171 -12.36 -17.90 -13.28
C SER A 171 -11.59 -17.70 -14.59
N GLY A 172 -11.90 -16.64 -15.32
CA GLY A 172 -11.24 -16.24 -16.57
C GLY A 172 -10.08 -15.26 -16.39
N LEU A 173 -9.77 -14.81 -15.16
CA LEU A 173 -8.64 -13.92 -14.93
C LEU A 173 -7.31 -14.59 -15.30
N GLU A 174 -6.47 -13.92 -16.07
CA GLU A 174 -5.14 -14.38 -16.42
C GLU A 174 -4.12 -14.08 -15.32
N LEU A 175 -4.17 -14.82 -14.21
CA LEU A 175 -3.33 -14.58 -13.05
C LEU A 175 -1.91 -15.17 -13.20
N GLY A 176 -1.71 -16.11 -14.13
CA GLY A 176 -0.43 -16.77 -14.33
C GLY A 176 -0.01 -17.64 -13.16
N SER A 177 1.29 -17.80 -12.97
CA SER A 177 1.87 -18.67 -11.94
C SER A 177 3.04 -18.02 -11.23
N TYR A 178 3.36 -18.48 -10.03
CA TYR A 178 4.53 -18.10 -9.26
C TYR A 178 5.33 -19.30 -8.78
N ASN A 179 6.59 -19.08 -8.46
CA ASN A 179 7.47 -20.11 -7.93
C ASN A 179 7.43 -20.13 -6.41
N THR A 180 7.19 -21.29 -5.80
CA THR A 180 7.22 -21.47 -4.34
C THR A 180 8.60 -21.85 -3.83
N ALA A 181 9.46 -22.44 -4.66
CA ALA A 181 10.81 -22.81 -4.31
C ALA A 181 11.81 -21.81 -4.91
N ALA A 182 12.86 -21.48 -4.14
CA ALA A 182 13.92 -20.55 -4.57
C ALA A 182 14.69 -21.02 -5.81
N ASP A 183 14.68 -22.33 -6.09
CA ASP A 183 15.30 -22.96 -7.27
C ASP A 183 14.36 -23.03 -8.50
N GLY A 184 13.13 -22.52 -8.37
CA GLY A 184 12.14 -22.54 -9.42
C GLY A 184 11.53 -23.91 -9.72
N SER A 185 11.80 -24.92 -8.88
CA SER A 185 11.37 -26.30 -9.11
C SER A 185 9.87 -26.53 -8.88
N GLN A 186 9.21 -25.63 -8.16
CA GLN A 186 7.77 -25.71 -7.87
C GLN A 186 7.05 -24.46 -8.33
N THR A 187 6.23 -24.61 -9.36
CA THR A 187 5.39 -23.56 -9.89
C THR A 187 3.94 -23.82 -9.50
N VAL A 188 3.30 -22.82 -8.92
CA VAL A 188 1.87 -22.87 -8.57
C VAL A 188 1.12 -21.94 -9.51
N ASP A 189 0.10 -22.48 -10.16
CA ASP A 189 -0.84 -21.69 -10.93
C ASP A 189 -1.81 -20.98 -9.98
N ILE A 190 -1.85 -19.64 -10.06
CA ILE A 190 -2.63 -18.82 -9.14
C ILE A 190 -4.12 -19.09 -9.31
N GLN A 191 -4.59 -19.23 -10.54
CA GLN A 191 -6.00 -19.50 -10.83
C GLN A 191 -6.47 -20.84 -10.23
N SER A 192 -5.63 -21.87 -10.30
CA SER A 192 -5.97 -23.16 -9.70
C SER A 192 -6.02 -23.11 -8.17
N ARG A 193 -5.21 -22.25 -7.54
CA ARG A 193 -5.27 -22.01 -6.09
C ARG A 193 -6.58 -21.34 -5.69
N PHE A 194 -7.01 -20.31 -6.42
CA PHE A 194 -8.27 -19.61 -6.16
C PHE A 194 -9.53 -20.42 -6.49
N ALA A 195 -9.44 -21.46 -7.30
CA ALA A 195 -10.60 -22.27 -7.71
C ALA A 195 -11.38 -22.87 -6.53
N GLY A 196 -10.72 -23.12 -5.40
CA GLY A 196 -11.33 -23.61 -4.16
C GLY A 196 -11.85 -22.53 -3.21
N TYR A 197 -11.62 -21.24 -3.52
CA TYR A 197 -11.96 -20.15 -2.62
C TYR A 197 -13.39 -19.66 -2.80
N SER A 198 -13.90 -18.99 -1.79
CA SER A 198 -15.21 -18.37 -1.78
C SER A 198 -15.09 -16.86 -1.71
N VAL A 199 -15.98 -16.17 -2.41
CA VAL A 199 -16.06 -14.71 -2.41
C VAL A 199 -17.26 -14.29 -1.58
N ALA A 200 -17.02 -13.43 -0.58
CA ALA A 200 -18.05 -12.74 0.18
C ALA A 200 -18.09 -11.27 -0.24
N VAL A 201 -19.25 -10.77 -0.58
CA VAL A 201 -19.44 -9.39 -1.04
C VAL A 201 -20.25 -8.64 0.00
N PHE A 202 -19.60 -7.73 0.72
CA PHE A 202 -20.23 -6.98 1.80
C PHE A 202 -21.04 -5.78 1.28
N ASP A 203 -20.71 -5.32 0.09
CA ASP A 203 -21.48 -4.29 -0.60
C ASP A 203 -21.75 -4.71 -2.05
N ALA A 204 -22.95 -5.20 -2.29
CA ALA A 204 -23.36 -5.62 -3.63
C ALA A 204 -23.52 -4.47 -4.64
N SER A 205 -23.53 -3.21 -4.16
CA SER A 205 -23.57 -2.02 -5.03
C SER A 205 -22.18 -1.55 -5.47
N ASP A 206 -21.11 -2.16 -4.97
CA ASP A 206 -19.75 -1.88 -5.38
C ASP A 206 -19.56 -2.05 -6.89
N ALA A 207 -19.00 -1.02 -7.56
CA ALA A 207 -18.94 -1.00 -9.01
C ALA A 207 -18.01 -2.07 -9.57
N LEU A 208 -16.88 -2.37 -8.89
CA LEU A 208 -16.00 -3.46 -9.27
C LEU A 208 -16.74 -4.81 -9.21
N TRP A 209 -17.51 -5.03 -8.12
CA TRP A 209 -18.30 -6.24 -8.01
C TRP A 209 -19.36 -6.34 -9.12
N GLN A 210 -20.03 -5.24 -9.45
CA GLN A 210 -21.02 -5.22 -10.53
C GLN A 210 -20.39 -5.59 -11.89
N ALA A 211 -19.18 -5.08 -12.17
CA ALA A 211 -18.45 -5.44 -13.38
C ALA A 211 -18.03 -6.91 -13.42
N LEU A 212 -17.56 -7.46 -12.29
CA LEU A 212 -17.18 -8.88 -12.16
C LEU A 212 -18.39 -9.83 -12.23
N ASN A 213 -19.58 -9.33 -11.96
CA ASN A 213 -20.83 -10.11 -11.93
C ASN A 213 -21.62 -10.00 -13.24
N SER A 214 -21.21 -9.14 -14.16
CA SER A 214 -21.83 -8.98 -15.48
C SER A 214 -21.35 -10.07 -16.44
#